data_825cb605b2a381530d108b82c7daadb7
#
_entry.id   825cb605b2a381530d108b82c7daadb7
#
_cell.length_a   1.000
_cell.length_b   1.000
_cell.length_c   1.000
_cell.angle_alpha   90.00
_cell.angle_beta   90.00
_cell.angle_gamma   90.00
#
_symmetry.space_group_name_H-M   'P 1'
#
loop_
_entity.id
_entity.type
_entity.pdbx_description
1 polymer ?
#
loop_
_entity_poly.entity_id
_entity_poly.type
_entity_poly.pdbx_seq_one_letter_code
_entity_poly.pdbx_strand_id
1 'polypeptide(L)' 'MSRVQSIERAFAVLSALTDGPVGVTDVAERADLPKSTAARMLASLAREGAVEQVPGDTRYRLGPRIEALASGLGSSR' A
#
# COMPACT_ATOMS: atom_id res chain seq x y z
N MET A 1 -11.03 -23.69 -4.55
CA MET A 1 -11.30 -22.29 -4.19
C MET A 1 -10.28 -21.36 -4.79
N SER A 2 -10.74 -20.43 -5.52
CA SER A 2 -9.81 -19.49 -6.15
C SER A 2 -9.59 -18.28 -5.27
N ARG A 3 -8.45 -17.69 -5.46
CA ARG A 3 -8.08 -16.47 -4.76
C ARG A 3 -7.88 -15.37 -5.75
N VAL A 4 -8.11 -14.15 -5.30
CA VAL A 4 -7.86 -12.99 -6.14
C VAL A 4 -6.47 -12.48 -5.81
N GLN A 5 -5.50 -12.87 -6.64
CA GLN A 5 -4.10 -12.54 -6.39
C GLN A 5 -3.86 -11.04 -6.28
N SER A 6 -4.58 -10.25 -7.06
CA SER A 6 -4.37 -8.81 -7.03
C SER A 6 -4.79 -8.23 -5.68
N ILE A 7 -5.82 -8.77 -5.07
CA ILE A 7 -6.22 -8.31 -3.74
C ILE A 7 -5.20 -8.73 -2.70
N GLU A 8 -4.72 -9.97 -2.78
CA GLU A 8 -3.68 -10.43 -1.86
C GLU A 8 -2.43 -9.58 -1.95
N ARG A 9 -2.02 -9.28 -3.18
CA ARG A 9 -0.83 -8.46 -3.41
C ARG A 9 -1.03 -7.04 -2.92
N ALA A 10 -2.23 -6.49 -3.13
CA ALA A 10 -2.53 -5.14 -2.66
C ALA A 10 -2.39 -5.04 -1.14
N PHE A 11 -2.94 -6.01 -0.42
CA PHE A 11 -2.82 -6.00 1.03
C PHE A 11 -1.40 -6.24 1.50
N ALA A 12 -0.63 -7.05 0.77
CA ALA A 12 0.79 -7.23 1.09
C ALA A 12 1.55 -5.92 0.96
N VAL A 13 1.26 -5.15 -0.09
CA VAL A 13 1.90 -3.86 -0.30
C VAL A 13 1.49 -2.88 0.81
N LEU A 14 0.19 -2.84 1.14
CA LEU A 14 -0.26 -1.95 2.22
C LEU A 14 0.40 -2.31 3.55
N SER A 15 0.50 -3.60 3.84
CA SER A 15 1.14 -4.06 5.07
C SER A 15 2.60 -3.65 5.13
N ALA A 16 3.27 -3.59 3.98
CA ALA A 16 4.67 -3.19 3.93
C ALA A 16 4.86 -1.73 4.32
N LEU A 17 3.79 -0.94 4.33
CA LEU A 17 3.86 0.49 4.62
C LEU A 17 3.40 0.85 6.03
N THR A 18 3.10 -0.14 6.86
CA THR A 18 2.53 0.15 8.18
C THR A 18 3.51 0.84 9.13
N ASP A 19 4.80 0.64 8.92
CA ASP A 19 5.82 1.21 9.80
C ASP A 19 6.34 2.57 9.35
N GLY A 20 5.74 3.12 8.33
CA GLY A 20 6.15 4.44 7.83
C GLY A 20 6.53 4.39 6.37
N PRO A 21 7.08 5.48 5.83
CA PRO A 21 7.40 5.55 4.41
C PRO A 21 8.45 4.54 3.98
N VAL A 22 8.24 3.91 2.82
CA VAL A 22 9.10 2.86 2.31
C VAL A 22 9.25 3.03 0.81
N GLY A 23 10.46 2.82 0.29
CA GLY A 23 10.70 2.87 -1.15
C GLY A 23 10.25 1.62 -1.86
N VAL A 24 10.18 1.69 -3.18
CA VAL A 24 9.65 0.60 -4.01
C VAL A 24 10.44 -0.69 -3.80
N THR A 25 11.76 -0.61 -3.73
CA THR A 25 12.60 -1.80 -3.59
C THR A 25 12.26 -2.54 -2.29
N ASP A 26 12.15 -1.79 -1.19
CA ASP A 26 11.84 -2.41 0.09
C ASP A 26 10.40 -2.92 0.14
N VAL A 27 9.46 -2.19 -0.50
CA VAL A 27 8.09 -2.68 -0.60
C VAL A 27 8.07 -4.02 -1.33
N ALA A 28 8.80 -4.11 -2.44
CA ALA A 28 8.86 -5.35 -3.22
C ALA A 28 9.38 -6.50 -2.38
N GLU A 29 10.44 -6.25 -1.61
CA GLU A 29 11.01 -7.28 -0.77
C GLU A 29 10.05 -7.72 0.33
N ARG A 30 9.43 -6.76 1.00
CA ARG A 30 8.52 -7.07 2.09
C ARG A 30 7.25 -7.78 1.62
N ALA A 31 6.77 -7.42 0.43
CA ALA A 31 5.58 -8.02 -0.13
C ALA A 31 5.87 -9.28 -0.95
N ASP A 32 7.15 -9.61 -1.11
CA ASP A 32 7.59 -10.78 -1.87
C ASP A 32 7.09 -10.70 -3.32
N LEU A 33 7.34 -9.56 -3.94
CA LEU A 33 6.91 -9.29 -5.31
C LEU A 33 8.09 -8.81 -6.15
N PRO A 34 8.06 -9.07 -7.46
CA PRO A 34 9.02 -8.41 -8.34
C PRO A 34 8.86 -6.90 -8.24
N LYS A 35 9.98 -6.20 -8.38
CA LYS A 35 9.97 -4.75 -8.23
C LYS A 35 9.00 -4.08 -9.20
N SER A 36 8.94 -4.55 -10.44
CA SER A 36 8.03 -3.97 -11.43
C SER A 36 6.57 -4.16 -11.04
N THR A 37 6.26 -5.31 -10.44
CA THR A 37 4.91 -5.57 -9.96
C THR A 37 4.57 -4.66 -8.78
N ALA A 38 5.50 -4.51 -7.84
CA ALA A 38 5.30 -3.62 -6.70
C ALA A 38 5.08 -2.19 -7.16
N ALA A 39 5.86 -1.74 -8.15
CA ALA A 39 5.72 -0.38 -8.67
C ALA A 39 4.34 -0.16 -9.28
N ARG A 40 3.86 -1.13 -10.07
CA ARG A 40 2.53 -1.00 -10.67
C ARG A 40 1.43 -1.04 -9.62
N MET A 41 1.59 -1.89 -8.61
CA MET A 41 0.61 -1.96 -7.52
C MET A 41 0.55 -0.63 -6.77
N LEU A 42 1.72 -0.05 -6.47
CA LEU A 42 1.76 1.23 -5.79
C LEU A 42 1.07 2.32 -6.62
N ALA A 43 1.31 2.34 -7.94
CA ALA A 43 0.65 3.32 -8.79
C ALA A 43 -0.86 3.15 -8.78
N SER A 44 -1.34 1.90 -8.85
CA SER A 44 -2.77 1.64 -8.82
C SER A 44 -3.38 2.01 -7.47
N LEU A 45 -2.69 1.66 -6.39
CA LEU A 45 -3.18 2.00 -5.05
C LEU A 45 -3.17 3.50 -4.81
N ALA A 46 -2.22 4.22 -5.42
CA ALA A 46 -2.19 5.67 -5.31
C ALA A 46 -3.40 6.31 -5.98
N ARG A 47 -3.81 5.75 -7.13
CA ARG A 47 -5.01 6.26 -7.79
C ARG A 47 -6.26 6.06 -6.95
N GLU A 48 -6.25 5.04 -6.11
CA GLU A 48 -7.39 4.77 -5.21
C GLU A 48 -7.28 5.52 -3.88
N GLY A 49 -6.20 6.26 -3.67
CA GLY A 49 -6.01 6.97 -2.41
C GLY A 49 -5.55 6.08 -1.27
N ALA A 50 -5.20 4.82 -1.56
CA ALA A 50 -4.77 3.89 -0.52
C ALA A 50 -3.32 4.11 -0.11
N VAL A 51 -2.49 4.60 -1.03
CA VAL A 51 -1.13 4.99 -0.72
C VAL A 51 -0.87 6.34 -1.35
N GLU A 52 0.17 7.02 -0.90
CA GLU A 52 0.61 8.25 -1.54
C GLU A 52 2.13 8.33 -1.47
N GLN A 53 2.71 8.97 -2.48
CA GLN A 53 4.14 9.19 -2.48
C GLN A 53 4.44 10.38 -1.58
N VAL A 54 5.46 10.25 -0.75
CA VAL A 54 5.84 11.33 0.15
C VAL A 54 6.29 12.53 -0.68
N PRO A 55 5.75 13.73 -0.44
CA PRO A 55 6.14 14.90 -1.22
C PRO A 55 7.65 15.14 -1.17
N GLY A 56 8.25 15.31 -2.34
CA GLY A 56 9.70 15.54 -2.43
C GLY A 56 10.55 14.31 -2.21
N ASP A 57 9.94 13.14 -2.23
CA ASP A 57 10.63 11.89 -1.92
C ASP A 57 10.14 10.83 -2.89
N THR A 58 10.85 9.72 -2.97
CA THR A 58 10.43 8.59 -3.80
C THR A 58 9.72 7.51 -2.99
N ARG A 59 9.70 7.64 -1.67
CA ARG A 59 9.07 6.65 -0.81
C ARG A 59 7.56 6.84 -0.80
N TYR A 60 6.88 5.75 -0.44
CA TYR A 60 5.43 5.73 -0.35
C TYR A 60 4.99 5.52 1.09
N ARG A 61 3.79 5.98 1.41
CA ARG A 61 3.20 5.78 2.74
C ARG A 61 1.71 5.49 2.56
N LEU A 62 1.06 5.04 3.60
CA LEU A 62 -0.38 4.81 3.56
C LEU A 62 -1.09 6.12 3.28
N GLY A 63 -2.12 6.06 2.45
CA GLY A 63 -2.82 7.24 1.99
C GLY A 63 -4.06 7.56 2.81
N PRO A 64 -4.71 8.67 2.47
CA PRO A 64 -5.84 9.15 3.25
C PRO A 64 -7.04 8.21 3.26
N ARG A 65 -7.23 7.41 2.21
CA ARG A 65 -8.36 6.49 2.18
C ARG A 65 -8.23 5.39 3.22
N ILE A 66 -6.99 4.92 3.44
CA ILE A 66 -6.76 3.92 4.48
C ILE A 66 -6.98 4.54 5.85
N GLU A 67 -6.51 5.76 6.05
CA GLU A 67 -6.71 6.45 7.33
C GLU A 67 -8.19 6.67 7.60
N ALA A 68 -8.94 7.02 6.58
CA ALA A 68 -10.38 7.24 6.72
C ALA A 68 -11.10 5.94 7.12
N LEU A 69 -10.73 4.83 6.49
CA LEU A 69 -11.31 3.54 6.83
C LEU A 69 -10.99 3.13 8.26
N ALA A 70 -9.73 3.31 8.65
CA ALA A 70 -9.31 2.97 10.00
C ALA A 70 -10.00 3.86 11.03
N SER A 71 -10.16 5.13 10.72
CA SER A 71 -10.82 6.08 11.60
C SER A 71 -12.29 5.70 11.80
N GLY A 72 -12.94 5.25 10.73
CA GLY A 72 -14.31 4.78 10.82
C GLY A 72 -14.46 3.59 11.76
N LEU A 73 -13.49 2.69 11.74
CA LEU A 73 -13.49 1.55 12.65
C LEU A 73 -13.29 2.00 14.09
N GLY A 74 -12.39 2.97 14.29
CA GLY A 74 -12.08 3.44 15.62
C GLY A 74 -13.20 4.23 16.25
N SER A 75 -14.04 4.86 15.46
CA SER A 75 -15.10 5.72 15.98
C SER A 75 -16.41 4.99 16.19
N SER A 76 -16.50 3.75 15.74
CA SER A 76 -17.76 3.04 15.93
C SER A 76 -17.79 2.51 17.35
N ARG A 77 -18.68 2.85 18.00
CA ARG A 77 -18.64 2.42 19.25
C ARG A 77 -19.53 2.93 19.93
#